data_ae12524ecfce7d6c9773c23804a1c845
#
_entry.id   ae12524ecfce7d6c9773c23804a1c845
#
_cell.length_a   1.000
_cell.length_b   1.000
_cell.length_c   1.000
_cell.angle_alpha   90.00
_cell.angle_beta   90.00
_cell.angle_gamma   90.00
#
_symmetry.space_group_name_H-M   'P 1'
#
loop_
_entity.id
_entity.type
_entity.pdbx_description
1 polymer ?
#
loop_
_entity_poly.entity_id
_entity_poly.type
_entity_poly.pdbx_seq_one_letter_code
_entity_poly.pdbx_strand_id
1 'polypeptide(L)'
;MSTVSVYAVFANSEEAERIGRLVVEERLAACVNILAPVRSIYRWNGEIEEADEVAAIFKTHHWRSDDLMERIAELHSYEVPCVVTWPIEKIVGRYADWVEDTVIRDR
;
A
#
# COMPACT_ATOMS: atom_id res chain seq x y z
N MET A 1 -6.95 15.87 5.46
CA MET A 1 -7.26 15.40 4.11
C MET A 1 -7.80 14.01 4.18
N SER A 2 -8.78 13.73 3.31
CA SER A 2 -9.44 12.43 3.37
C SER A 2 -8.69 11.32 2.64
N THR A 3 -8.03 11.63 1.53
CA THR A 3 -7.31 10.60 0.77
C THR A 3 -5.86 10.53 1.18
N VAL A 4 -5.34 9.32 1.36
CA VAL A 4 -3.94 9.12 1.73
C VAL A 4 -3.33 8.07 0.82
N SER A 5 -2.01 8.12 0.70
CA SER A 5 -1.23 7.08 0.04
C SER A 5 -0.68 6.13 1.09
N VAL A 6 -0.72 4.85 0.80
CA VAL A 6 -0.02 3.84 1.61
C VAL A 6 1.05 3.24 0.72
N TYR A 7 2.29 3.31 1.18
CA TYR A 7 3.44 2.79 0.45
C TYR A 7 3.86 1.48 1.11
N ALA A 8 4.07 0.46 0.30
CA ALA A 8 4.52 -0.84 0.83
C ALA A 8 5.55 -1.43 -0.12
N VAL A 9 6.44 -2.26 0.43
CA VAL A 9 7.48 -2.92 -0.33
C VAL A 9 7.29 -4.43 -0.18
N PHE A 10 7.32 -5.13 -1.30
CA PHE A 10 7.05 -6.58 -1.35
C PHE A 10 8.25 -7.32 -1.91
N ALA A 11 8.32 -8.62 -1.61
CA ALA A 11 9.43 -9.45 -2.03
C ALA A 11 9.52 -9.58 -3.56
N ASN A 12 8.37 -9.59 -4.24
CA ASN A 12 8.33 -9.75 -5.69
C ASN A 12 6.99 -9.24 -6.22
N SER A 13 6.87 -9.21 -7.55
CA SER A 13 5.66 -8.67 -8.16
C SER A 13 4.44 -9.57 -7.94
N GLU A 14 4.64 -10.87 -7.82
CA GLU A 14 3.53 -11.78 -7.57
C GLU A 14 2.87 -11.48 -6.23
N GLU A 15 3.67 -11.25 -5.20
CA GLU A 15 3.14 -10.92 -3.89
C GLU A 15 2.42 -9.57 -3.92
N ALA A 16 3.04 -8.58 -4.58
CA ALA A 16 2.43 -7.26 -4.70
C ALA A 16 1.07 -7.34 -5.38
N GLU A 17 0.98 -8.13 -6.44
CA GLU A 17 -0.27 -8.27 -7.18
C GLU A 17 -1.33 -9.03 -6.38
N ARG A 18 -0.93 -10.09 -5.71
CA ARG A 18 -1.86 -10.88 -4.91
C ARG A 18 -2.45 -10.07 -3.78
N ILE A 19 -1.58 -9.42 -3.01
CA ILE A 19 -2.04 -8.60 -1.88
C ILE A 19 -2.81 -7.38 -2.38
N GLY A 20 -2.30 -6.75 -3.44
CA GLY A 20 -2.96 -5.59 -4.03
C GLY A 20 -4.37 -5.89 -4.49
N ARG A 21 -4.56 -6.99 -5.20
CA ARG A 21 -5.88 -7.38 -5.67
C ARG A 21 -6.82 -7.65 -4.51
N LEU A 22 -6.32 -8.35 -3.49
CA LEU A 22 -7.15 -8.74 -2.37
C LEU A 22 -7.67 -7.52 -1.59
N VAL A 23 -6.80 -6.56 -1.29
CA VAL A 23 -7.24 -5.40 -0.50
C VAL A 23 -8.15 -4.47 -1.32
N VAL A 24 -8.01 -4.48 -2.65
CA VAL A 24 -8.95 -3.74 -3.50
C VAL A 24 -10.30 -4.46 -3.49
N GLU A 25 -10.31 -5.78 -3.59
CA GLU A 25 -11.55 -6.56 -3.50
C GLU A 25 -12.26 -6.34 -2.17
N GLU A 26 -11.50 -6.21 -1.10
CA GLU A 26 -12.05 -6.00 0.24
C GLU A 26 -12.45 -4.55 0.49
N ARG A 27 -12.27 -3.68 -0.47
CA ARG A 27 -12.57 -2.25 -0.40
C ARG A 27 -11.78 -1.52 0.69
N LEU A 28 -10.62 -2.04 1.04
CA LEU A 28 -9.70 -1.36 1.94
C LEU A 28 -8.86 -0.36 1.17
N ALA A 29 -8.61 -0.63 -0.11
CA ALA A 29 -7.92 0.30 -1.00
C ALA A 29 -8.78 0.53 -2.22
N ALA A 30 -8.79 1.76 -2.73
CA ALA A 30 -9.49 2.06 -3.96
C ALA A 30 -8.71 1.56 -5.17
N CYS A 31 -7.39 1.61 -5.08
CA CYS A 31 -6.52 1.16 -6.16
C CYS A 31 -5.12 0.91 -5.62
N VAL A 32 -4.31 0.24 -6.43
CA VAL A 32 -2.90 0.07 -6.16
C VAL A 32 -2.13 0.26 -7.47
N ASN A 33 -1.03 1.00 -7.38
CA ASN A 33 -0.09 1.14 -8.49
C ASN A 33 1.16 0.37 -8.10
N ILE A 34 1.48 -0.65 -8.88
CA ILE A 34 2.66 -1.47 -8.63
C ILE A 34 3.79 -0.88 -9.46
N LEU A 35 4.85 -0.48 -8.78
CA LEU A 35 5.94 0.25 -9.40
C LEU A 35 7.00 -0.72 -9.90
N ALA A 36 7.93 -0.17 -10.69
CA ALA A 36 9.07 -0.95 -11.16
C ALA A 36 9.87 -1.45 -9.94
N PRO A 37 10.65 -2.53 -10.13
CA PRO A 37 11.46 -3.04 -9.03
C PRO A 37 12.36 -1.97 -8.42
N VAL A 38 12.56 -2.06 -7.12
CA VAL A 38 13.45 -1.17 -6.38
C VAL A 38 14.61 -1.97 -5.83
N ARG A 39 15.76 -1.32 -5.71
CA ARG A 39 16.92 -1.91 -5.08
C ARG A 39 16.98 -1.40 -3.65
N SER A 40 16.85 -2.30 -2.68
CA SER A 40 16.81 -1.94 -1.27
C SER A 40 18.13 -2.28 -0.62
N ILE A 41 18.65 -1.36 0.18
CA ILE A 41 19.87 -1.57 0.97
C ILE A 41 19.51 -1.24 2.40
N TYR A 42 19.72 -2.17 3.31
CA TYR A 42 19.22 -2.00 4.67
C TYR A 42 20.05 -2.81 5.64
N ARG A 43 19.90 -2.49 6.93
CA ARG A 43 20.60 -3.22 8.00
C ARG A 43 19.62 -4.22 8.60
N TRP A 44 20.06 -5.45 8.69
CA TRP A 44 19.25 -6.53 9.27
C TRP A 44 20.17 -7.44 10.09
N ASN A 45 19.83 -7.65 11.37
CA ASN A 45 20.60 -8.47 12.28
C ASN A 45 22.08 -8.08 12.30
N GLY A 46 22.36 -6.77 12.29
CA GLY A 46 23.71 -6.26 12.36
C GLY A 46 24.50 -6.26 11.07
N GLU A 47 23.90 -6.73 9.98
CA GLU A 47 24.56 -6.82 8.67
C GLU A 47 23.89 -5.89 7.67
N ILE A 48 24.67 -5.46 6.69
CA ILE A 48 24.13 -4.71 5.56
C ILE A 48 23.68 -5.71 4.50
N GLU A 49 22.42 -5.63 4.11
CA GLU A 49 21.86 -6.52 3.12
C GLU A 49 21.29 -5.74 1.95
N GLU A 50 21.20 -6.38 0.81
CA GLU A 50 20.64 -5.79 -0.40
C GLU A 50 19.64 -6.76 -1.01
N ALA A 51 18.60 -6.22 -1.57
CA ALA A 51 17.56 -7.04 -2.20
C ALA A 51 16.90 -6.28 -3.33
N ASP A 52 16.47 -7.03 -4.33
CA ASP A 52 15.59 -6.48 -5.36
C ASP A 52 14.17 -6.73 -4.87
N GLU A 53 13.39 -5.66 -4.79
CA GLU A 53 12.04 -5.72 -4.26
C GLU A 53 11.09 -4.96 -5.17
N VAL A 54 9.79 -5.04 -4.89
CA VAL A 54 8.76 -4.37 -5.67
C VAL A 54 7.99 -3.46 -4.73
N ALA A 55 7.95 -2.17 -5.08
CA ALA A 55 7.20 -1.19 -4.29
C ALA A 55 5.83 -0.99 -4.91
N ALA A 56 4.86 -0.61 -4.07
CA ALA A 56 3.51 -0.32 -4.53
C ALA A 56 2.94 0.83 -3.72
N ILE A 57 2.08 1.62 -4.37
CA ILE A 57 1.39 2.73 -3.72
C ILE A 57 -0.11 2.47 -3.83
N PHE A 58 -0.76 2.41 -2.67
CA PHE A 58 -2.20 2.23 -2.56
C PHE A 58 -2.84 3.58 -2.28
N LYS A 59 -4.06 3.78 -2.77
CA LYS A 59 -4.82 4.98 -2.39
C LYS A 59 -6.05 4.54 -1.62
N THR A 60 -6.32 5.23 -0.51
CA THR A 60 -7.50 4.94 0.27
C THR A 60 -7.95 6.20 1.02
N HIS A 61 -9.07 6.11 1.67
CA HIS A 61 -9.55 7.17 2.54
C HIS A 61 -8.88 7.04 3.91
N HIS A 62 -8.63 8.17 4.54
CA HIS A 62 -7.98 8.23 5.85
C HIS A 62 -8.63 7.27 6.87
N TRP A 63 -9.95 7.15 6.84
CA TRP A 63 -10.66 6.29 7.79
C TRP A 63 -10.41 4.80 7.57
N ARG A 64 -9.92 4.42 6.39
CA ARG A 64 -9.61 3.02 6.07
C ARG A 64 -8.12 2.72 6.18
N SER A 65 -7.28 3.74 6.36
CA SER A 65 -5.84 3.54 6.23
C SER A 65 -5.27 2.58 7.27
N ASP A 66 -5.73 2.67 8.52
CA ASP A 66 -5.23 1.76 9.55
C ASP A 66 -5.58 0.32 9.23
N ASP A 67 -6.83 0.07 8.82
CA ASP A 67 -7.26 -1.28 8.45
C ASP A 67 -6.49 -1.80 7.24
N LEU A 68 -6.25 -0.92 6.26
CA LEU A 68 -5.49 -1.30 5.07
C LEU A 68 -4.05 -1.70 5.44
N MET A 69 -3.40 -0.88 6.26
CA MET A 69 -2.02 -1.16 6.66
C MET A 69 -1.91 -2.47 7.43
N GLU A 70 -2.84 -2.68 8.34
CA GLU A 70 -2.87 -3.89 9.14
C GLU A 70 -3.10 -5.13 8.26
N ARG A 71 -4.01 -5.00 7.30
CA ARG A 71 -4.30 -6.10 6.39
C ARG A 71 -3.11 -6.44 5.51
N ILE A 72 -2.43 -5.42 4.98
CA ILE A 72 -1.21 -5.65 4.19
C ILE A 72 -0.17 -6.37 5.04
N ALA A 73 0.04 -5.90 6.28
CA ALA A 73 1.04 -6.51 7.16
C ALA A 73 0.70 -7.96 7.48
N GLU A 74 -0.58 -8.25 7.68
CA GLU A 74 -1.09 -9.59 7.94
C GLU A 74 -0.78 -10.57 6.81
N LEU A 75 -0.94 -10.09 5.58
CA LEU A 75 -0.79 -10.92 4.39
C LEU A 75 0.66 -11.00 3.90
N HIS A 76 1.51 -10.13 4.40
CA HIS A 76 2.88 -9.97 3.92
C HIS A 76 3.74 -11.17 4.32
N SER A 77 4.70 -11.52 3.45
CA SER A 77 5.60 -12.63 3.71
C SER A 77 6.71 -12.28 4.70
N TYR A 78 7.00 -10.97 4.88
CA TYR A 78 8.06 -10.55 5.79
C TYR A 78 7.55 -10.46 7.22
N GLU A 79 8.44 -10.74 8.15
CA GLU A 79 8.15 -10.57 9.58
C GLU A 79 7.99 -9.09 9.93
N VAL A 80 8.82 -8.23 9.32
CA VAL A 80 8.81 -6.79 9.57
C VAL A 80 8.62 -6.07 8.22
N PRO A 81 7.38 -5.97 7.74
CA PRO A 81 7.14 -5.38 6.43
C PRO A 81 7.20 -3.86 6.46
N CYS A 82 7.65 -3.27 5.35
CA CYS A 82 7.61 -1.82 5.17
C CYS A 82 6.21 -1.45 4.70
N VAL A 83 5.44 -0.80 5.57
CA VAL A 83 4.10 -0.30 5.24
C VAL A 83 3.94 1.04 5.94
N VAL A 84 3.86 2.13 5.16
CA VAL A 84 3.80 3.46 5.73
C VAL A 84 2.75 4.28 4.99
N THR A 85 2.24 5.35 5.61
CA THR A 85 1.32 6.25 4.94
C THR A 85 1.99 7.58 4.67
N TRP A 86 1.58 8.20 3.57
CA TRP A 86 1.97 9.56 3.22
C TRP A 86 0.70 10.37 3.02
N PRO A 87 0.59 11.55 3.66
CA PRO A 87 -0.55 12.42 3.40
C PRO A 87 -0.47 12.98 1.99
N ILE A 88 -1.62 13.27 1.40
CA ILE A 88 -1.71 13.89 0.09
C ILE A 88 -2.16 15.32 0.32
N GLU A 89 -1.29 16.27 0.00
CA GLU A 89 -1.57 17.67 0.23
C GLU A 89 -2.61 18.21 -0.77
N LYS A 90 -2.48 17.84 -2.01
CA LYS A 90 -3.38 18.33 -3.07
C LYS A 90 -3.80 17.18 -3.94
N ILE A 91 -5.03 17.21 -4.40
CA ILE A 91 -5.62 16.10 -5.16
C ILE A 91 -6.74 16.68 -6.03
N VAL A 92 -6.91 16.07 -7.20
CA VAL A 92 -8.04 16.42 -8.05
C VAL A 92 -9.32 15.95 -7.37
N GLY A 93 -10.30 16.87 -7.22
CA GLY A 93 -11.49 16.59 -6.44
C GLY A 93 -12.27 15.37 -6.91
N ARG A 94 -12.42 15.19 -8.23
CA ARG A 94 -13.15 14.03 -8.76
C ARG A 94 -12.46 12.72 -8.40
N TYR A 95 -11.13 12.72 -8.34
CA TYR A 95 -10.40 11.51 -7.96
C TYR A 95 -10.58 11.22 -6.47
N ALA A 96 -10.54 12.26 -5.63
CA ALA A 96 -10.78 12.10 -4.20
C ALA A 96 -12.18 11.54 -3.95
N ASP A 97 -13.19 12.04 -4.68
CA ASP A 97 -14.55 11.55 -4.54
C ASP A 97 -14.64 10.08 -4.94
N TRP A 98 -13.97 9.71 -6.02
CA TRP A 98 -13.96 8.31 -6.46
C TRP A 98 -13.34 7.39 -5.41
N VAL A 99 -12.23 7.82 -4.83
CA VAL A 99 -11.58 7.03 -3.77
C VAL A 99 -12.54 6.83 -2.61
N GLU A 100 -13.14 7.93 -2.15
CA GLU A 100 -14.05 7.86 -1.00
C GLU A 100 -15.25 6.95 -1.30
N ASP A 101 -15.86 7.14 -2.48
CA ASP A 101 -17.02 6.32 -2.86
C ASP A 101 -16.66 4.83 -2.89
N THR A 102 -15.44 4.53 -3.31
CA THR A 102 -15.03 3.14 -3.47
C THR A 102 -14.82 2.43 -2.13
N VAL A 103 -14.24 3.14 -1.14
CA VAL A 103 -13.85 2.48 0.11
C VAL A 103 -14.74 2.81 1.30
N ILE A 104 -15.48 3.93 1.25
CA ILE A 104 -16.32 4.36 2.38
C ILE A 104 -17.78 4.07 2.11
N ARG A 105 -18.25 4.41 0.91
CA ARG A 105 -19.65 4.25 0.57
C ARG A 105 -19.86 2.90 -0.06
N ASP A 106 -20.07 1.94 0.78
CA ASP A 106 -20.29 0.57 0.35
C ASP A 106 -21.51 0.48 -0.55
N ARG A 107 -21.41 -0.33 -1.63
CA ARG A 107 -22.50 -0.51 -2.59
C ARG A 107 -22.87 -1.97 -2.72
#